data_cd8c8a5949785ec1bfb0c6a05cf99df4
#
_entry.id   cd8c8a5949785ec1bfb0c6a05cf99df4
#
_cell.length_a   1.000
_cell.length_b   1.000
_cell.length_c   1.000
_cell.angle_alpha   90.00
_cell.angle_beta   90.00
_cell.angle_gamma   90.00
#
_symmetry.space_group_name_H-M   'P 1'
#
loop_
_entity.id
_entity.type
_entity.pdbx_description
1 polymer ?
#
loop_
_entity_poly.entity_id
_entity_poly.type
_entity_poly.pdbx_seq_one_letter_code
_entity_poly.pdbx_strand_id
1 'polypeptide(L)'
;TPAVLAENLKGLEEALEPGRTAAFNAMFMDRYLWNLHLGTQRLLSKARAGGAPIDGITISAGIPELDEATALLERLHAEGFPYIAFKPGTVDQIRQVLAIAAAVPDTPVLMQIEDGHAGGHHSWEDLDTMLLATYDAVRARDNIVLVVGGGIGTPEKAARYLTGAWARRYDTADAPVDGVMIGTAAMTCLEAKTNDDVKQLLVDTPGLTADTPGTEGGWIASGASAGGMTSGLSHLRADLYEIDNSSARASRLIQELAGNEEAMAARRDEMIAALAKTAKPYFGDVEEMTYLQWATRFADLCVAPHEGRPAGAGDWADESWYDRFLDLLHRVEARLSEADHGTVPTLFADYDDV
;
A
#
# COMPACT_ATOMS: atom_id res chain seq x y z
N THR A 1 10.05 3.51 11.12
CA THR A 1 10.94 3.42 12.28
C THR A 1 10.14 3.30 13.58
N PRO A 2 10.75 2.85 14.71
CA PRO A 2 10.07 2.82 16.02
C PRO A 2 9.52 4.19 16.45
N ALA A 3 10.23 5.26 16.16
CA ALA A 3 9.80 6.63 16.49
C ALA A 3 8.51 7.01 15.76
N VAL A 4 8.44 6.78 14.45
CA VAL A 4 7.24 7.03 13.64
C VAL A 4 6.05 6.20 14.13
N LEU A 5 6.27 4.94 14.50
CA LEU A 5 5.21 4.12 15.08
C LEU A 5 4.70 4.71 16.39
N ALA A 6 5.60 5.14 17.28
CA ALA A 6 5.23 5.74 18.57
C ALA A 6 4.43 7.04 18.37
N GLU A 7 4.83 7.87 17.42
CA GLU A 7 4.11 9.11 17.06
C GLU A 7 2.71 8.82 16.51
N ASN A 8 2.60 7.85 15.58
CA ASN A 8 1.31 7.45 15.02
C ASN A 8 0.37 6.87 16.10
N LEU A 9 0.89 6.08 17.03
CA LEU A 9 0.09 5.55 18.14
C LEU A 9 -0.38 6.66 19.09
N LYS A 10 0.47 7.64 19.35
CA LYS A 10 0.09 8.84 20.13
C LYS A 10 -1.00 9.64 19.42
N GLY A 11 -0.84 9.89 18.11
CA GLY A 11 -1.86 10.57 17.31
C GLY A 11 -3.19 9.81 17.26
N LEU A 12 -3.13 8.47 17.25
CA LEU A 12 -4.32 7.62 17.34
C LEU A 12 -5.01 7.77 18.70
N GLU A 13 -4.28 7.74 19.80
CA GLU A 13 -4.82 7.94 21.15
C GLU A 13 -5.50 9.31 21.30
N GLU A 14 -4.89 10.36 20.75
CA GLU A 14 -5.44 11.72 20.76
C GLU A 14 -6.71 11.87 19.89
N ALA A 15 -6.81 11.09 18.82
CA ALA A 15 -7.93 11.17 17.86
C ALA A 15 -9.15 10.31 18.25
N LEU A 16 -8.93 9.25 19.03
CA LEU A 16 -10.01 8.34 19.42
C LEU A 16 -10.77 8.84 20.63
N GLU A 17 -12.10 8.64 20.61
CA GLU A 17 -12.90 8.84 21.81
C GLU A 17 -12.49 7.86 22.92
N PRO A 18 -12.65 8.22 24.20
CA PRO A 18 -12.30 7.36 25.31
C PRO A 18 -12.92 5.96 25.21
N GLY A 19 -12.11 4.93 25.33
CA GLY A 19 -12.54 3.53 25.25
C GLY A 19 -12.73 3.00 23.83
N ARG A 20 -12.43 3.80 22.80
CA ARG A 20 -12.37 3.31 21.41
C ARG A 20 -10.97 2.79 21.10
N THR A 21 -10.92 1.86 20.17
CA THR A 21 -9.70 1.19 19.71
C THR A 21 -9.67 1.14 18.19
N ALA A 22 -8.51 0.81 17.64
CA ALA A 22 -8.32 0.59 16.21
C ALA A 22 -7.52 -0.70 15.96
N ALA A 23 -7.68 -1.28 14.78
CA ALA A 23 -6.83 -2.34 14.30
C ALA A 23 -5.58 -1.77 13.61
N PHE A 24 -4.46 -2.47 13.73
CA PHE A 24 -3.21 -2.11 13.07
C PHE A 24 -2.98 -3.01 11.85
N ASN A 25 -2.67 -2.42 10.70
CA ASN A 25 -2.35 -3.16 9.49
C ASN A 25 -0.84 -3.45 9.42
N ALA A 26 -0.48 -4.74 9.40
CA ALA A 26 0.90 -5.22 9.28
C ALA A 26 1.11 -5.92 7.94
N MET A 27 2.10 -5.45 7.16
CA MET A 27 2.41 -6.00 5.84
C MET A 27 3.35 -7.20 5.97
N PHE A 28 2.88 -8.39 5.56
CA PHE A 28 3.63 -9.64 5.68
C PHE A 28 4.86 -9.69 4.76
N MET A 29 4.72 -9.26 3.52
CA MET A 29 5.82 -9.28 2.54
C MET A 29 6.93 -8.27 2.81
N ASP A 30 6.65 -7.19 3.54
CA ASP A 30 7.68 -6.25 3.97
C ASP A 30 8.41 -6.80 5.21
N ARG A 31 9.50 -7.49 4.99
CA ARG A 31 10.27 -8.15 6.06
C ARG A 31 10.78 -7.19 7.14
N TYR A 32 11.10 -5.95 6.76
CA TYR A 32 11.55 -4.94 7.73
C TYR A 32 10.40 -4.53 8.66
N LEU A 33 9.26 -4.12 8.09
CA LEU A 33 8.09 -3.73 8.86
C LEU A 33 7.51 -4.92 9.64
N TRP A 34 7.49 -6.11 9.06
CA TRP A 34 7.05 -7.32 9.74
C TRP A 34 7.87 -7.60 11.00
N ASN A 35 9.22 -7.58 10.89
CA ASN A 35 10.10 -7.79 12.04
C ASN A 35 9.96 -6.70 13.10
N LEU A 36 9.75 -5.45 12.68
CA LEU A 36 9.52 -4.32 13.55
C LEU A 36 8.22 -4.49 14.35
N HIS A 37 7.12 -4.76 13.66
CA HIS A 37 5.78 -4.77 14.23
C HIS A 37 5.47 -6.07 15.00
N LEU A 38 5.61 -7.22 14.37
CA LEU A 38 5.15 -8.52 14.87
C LEU A 38 6.25 -9.55 15.09
N GLY A 39 7.37 -9.44 14.35
CA GLY A 39 8.47 -10.40 14.39
C GLY A 39 9.38 -10.22 15.61
N THR A 40 10.67 -9.95 15.39
CA THR A 40 11.69 -9.92 16.45
C THR A 40 11.52 -8.77 17.44
N GLN A 41 11.12 -7.57 16.98
CA GLN A 41 11.02 -6.40 17.86
C GLN A 41 9.68 -6.31 18.59
N ARG A 42 8.59 -6.87 18.04
CA ARG A 42 7.24 -6.95 18.64
C ARG A 42 6.74 -5.61 19.19
N LEU A 43 6.92 -4.54 18.42
CA LEU A 43 6.55 -3.20 18.91
C LEU A 43 5.05 -3.05 19.14
N LEU A 44 4.19 -3.72 18.36
CA LEU A 44 2.74 -3.67 18.56
C LEU A 44 2.32 -4.35 19.87
N SER A 45 2.89 -5.51 20.18
CA SER A 45 2.66 -6.21 21.46
C SER A 45 3.09 -5.34 22.65
N LYS A 46 4.26 -4.70 22.54
CA LYS A 46 4.76 -3.78 23.58
C LYS A 46 3.87 -2.54 23.73
N ALA A 47 3.44 -1.96 22.62
CA ALA A 47 2.56 -0.80 22.63
C ALA A 47 1.21 -1.13 23.28
N ARG A 48 0.59 -2.26 22.92
CA ARG A 48 -0.65 -2.72 23.55
C ARG A 48 -0.48 -2.96 25.04
N ALA A 49 0.57 -3.64 25.44
CA ALA A 49 0.89 -3.85 26.85
C ALA A 49 1.12 -2.52 27.60
N GLY A 50 1.59 -1.48 26.91
CA GLY A 50 1.73 -0.13 27.43
C GLY A 50 0.44 0.68 27.43
N GLY A 51 -0.70 0.13 26.96
CA GLY A 51 -2.01 0.81 26.98
C GLY A 51 -2.38 1.50 25.66
N ALA A 52 -1.62 1.34 24.59
CA ALA A 52 -2.00 1.90 23.28
C ALA A 52 -3.37 1.35 22.83
N PRO A 53 -4.25 2.18 22.25
CA PRO A 53 -5.63 1.83 21.91
C PRO A 53 -5.72 1.00 20.62
N ILE A 54 -4.98 -0.10 20.57
CA ILE A 54 -5.01 -1.08 19.47
C ILE A 54 -5.53 -2.43 19.99
N ASP A 55 -6.54 -2.99 19.34
CA ASP A 55 -7.16 -4.25 19.75
C ASP A 55 -7.17 -5.33 18.67
N GLY A 56 -6.79 -5.01 17.44
CA GLY A 56 -6.72 -5.97 16.35
C GLY A 56 -5.48 -5.81 15.48
N ILE A 57 -5.10 -6.89 14.84
CA ILE A 57 -4.03 -6.90 13.85
C ILE A 57 -4.61 -7.38 12.53
N THR A 58 -4.45 -6.58 11.48
CA THR A 58 -4.76 -6.98 10.10
C THR A 58 -3.46 -7.36 9.40
N ILE A 59 -3.35 -8.61 8.96
CA ILE A 59 -2.23 -9.12 8.17
C ILE A 59 -2.58 -8.94 6.70
N SER A 60 -1.78 -8.15 6.00
CA SER A 60 -1.95 -7.82 4.58
C SER A 60 -0.69 -8.10 3.77
N ALA A 61 -0.80 -7.98 2.44
CA ALA A 61 0.30 -8.24 1.51
C ALA A 61 0.86 -9.67 1.66
N GLY A 62 -0.01 -10.65 1.59
CA GLY A 62 0.29 -12.08 1.69
C GLY A 62 -0.32 -12.73 2.93
N ILE A 63 -0.34 -14.06 2.91
CA ILE A 63 -0.81 -14.91 4.00
C ILE A 63 0.38 -15.76 4.46
N PRO A 64 0.74 -15.74 5.77
CA PRO A 64 1.79 -16.61 6.30
C PRO A 64 1.44 -18.09 6.12
N GLU A 65 2.46 -18.94 6.05
CA GLU A 65 2.28 -20.39 6.04
C GLU A 65 1.56 -20.88 7.31
N LEU A 66 0.87 -22.00 7.23
CA LEU A 66 -0.03 -22.49 8.27
C LEU A 66 0.63 -22.53 9.67
N ASP A 67 1.83 -23.10 9.77
CA ASP A 67 2.52 -23.23 11.05
C ASP A 67 2.95 -21.86 11.61
N GLU A 68 3.45 -20.96 10.76
CA GLU A 68 3.82 -19.60 11.13
C GLU A 68 2.59 -18.81 11.57
N ALA A 69 1.50 -18.88 10.82
CA ALA A 69 0.25 -18.20 11.13
C ALA A 69 -0.34 -18.70 12.45
N THR A 70 -0.41 -20.02 12.65
CA THR A 70 -0.97 -20.62 13.87
C THR A 70 -0.18 -20.16 15.10
N ALA A 71 1.15 -20.28 15.08
CA ALA A 71 1.99 -19.82 16.18
C ALA A 71 1.87 -18.31 16.44
N LEU A 72 1.71 -17.51 15.37
CA LEU A 72 1.51 -16.07 15.49
C LEU A 72 0.16 -15.75 16.14
N LEU A 73 -0.92 -16.40 15.73
CA LEU A 73 -2.27 -16.15 16.26
C LEU A 73 -2.35 -16.53 17.76
N GLU A 74 -1.84 -17.71 18.13
CA GLU A 74 -1.77 -18.15 19.52
C GLU A 74 -1.02 -17.12 20.39
N ARG A 75 0.11 -16.64 19.89
CA ARG A 75 0.91 -15.63 20.60
C ARG A 75 0.18 -14.31 20.72
N LEU A 76 -0.39 -13.77 19.64
CA LEU A 76 -1.10 -12.48 19.66
C LEU A 76 -2.34 -12.56 20.56
N HIS A 77 -3.06 -13.68 20.53
CA HIS A 77 -4.20 -13.89 21.41
C HIS A 77 -3.75 -13.90 22.90
N ALA A 78 -2.66 -14.60 23.23
CA ALA A 78 -2.08 -14.58 24.56
C ALA A 78 -1.57 -13.19 24.98
N GLU A 79 -1.14 -12.35 24.04
CA GLU A 79 -0.75 -10.94 24.25
C GLU A 79 -1.97 -9.99 24.33
N GLY A 80 -3.19 -10.54 24.29
CA GLY A 80 -4.43 -9.82 24.51
C GLY A 80 -5.07 -9.20 23.27
N PHE A 81 -4.66 -9.55 22.06
CA PHE A 81 -5.38 -9.16 20.84
C PHE A 81 -6.62 -10.06 20.67
N PRO A 82 -7.84 -9.51 20.72
CA PRO A 82 -9.06 -10.32 20.71
C PRO A 82 -9.38 -10.92 19.34
N TYR A 83 -8.83 -10.39 18.26
CA TYR A 83 -9.01 -10.90 16.90
C TYR A 83 -7.83 -10.59 16.01
N ILE A 84 -7.66 -11.41 14.98
CA ILE A 84 -6.66 -11.22 13.93
C ILE A 84 -7.40 -11.23 12.58
N ALA A 85 -7.06 -10.29 11.72
CA ALA A 85 -7.62 -10.18 10.38
C ALA A 85 -6.61 -10.60 9.33
N PHE A 86 -7.08 -11.28 8.28
CA PHE A 86 -6.32 -11.55 7.07
C PHE A 86 -7.02 -10.92 5.86
N LYS A 87 -6.22 -10.49 4.87
CA LYS A 87 -6.72 -9.90 3.62
C LYS A 87 -6.42 -10.80 2.42
N PRO A 88 -7.15 -11.93 2.26
CA PRO A 88 -7.02 -12.75 1.07
C PRO A 88 -7.63 -12.03 -0.16
N GLY A 89 -6.94 -12.12 -1.31
CA GLY A 89 -7.41 -11.57 -2.57
C GLY A 89 -7.61 -12.64 -3.65
N THR A 90 -7.46 -13.93 -3.31
CA THR A 90 -7.66 -15.06 -4.24
C THR A 90 -8.35 -16.22 -3.52
N VAL A 91 -9.01 -17.09 -4.30
CA VAL A 91 -9.62 -18.32 -3.76
C VAL A 91 -8.61 -19.18 -2.99
N ASP A 92 -7.38 -19.28 -3.49
CA ASP A 92 -6.36 -20.07 -2.80
C ASP A 92 -5.92 -19.44 -1.47
N GLN A 93 -5.79 -18.11 -1.41
CA GLN A 93 -5.53 -17.43 -0.15
C GLN A 93 -6.70 -17.55 0.84
N ILE A 94 -7.94 -17.53 0.37
CA ILE A 94 -9.12 -17.80 1.22
C ILE A 94 -9.01 -19.20 1.82
N ARG A 95 -8.63 -20.21 1.03
CA ARG A 95 -8.42 -21.59 1.52
C ARG A 95 -7.30 -21.68 2.55
N GLN A 96 -6.22 -20.90 2.37
CA GLN A 96 -5.14 -20.81 3.38
C GLN A 96 -5.69 -20.25 4.69
N VAL A 97 -6.46 -19.15 4.66
CA VAL A 97 -7.07 -18.57 5.88
C VAL A 97 -8.06 -19.53 6.52
N LEU A 98 -8.83 -20.28 5.72
CA LEU A 98 -9.72 -21.35 6.24
C LEU A 98 -8.95 -22.44 7.00
N ALA A 99 -7.78 -22.84 6.48
CA ALA A 99 -6.92 -23.82 7.16
C ALA A 99 -6.35 -23.25 8.46
N ILE A 100 -5.91 -21.98 8.47
CA ILE A 100 -5.43 -21.28 9.66
C ILE A 100 -6.55 -21.19 10.71
N ALA A 101 -7.75 -20.72 10.33
CA ALA A 101 -8.88 -20.61 11.25
C ALA A 101 -9.29 -21.97 11.84
N ALA A 102 -9.16 -23.06 11.05
CA ALA A 102 -9.40 -24.41 11.52
C ALA A 102 -8.38 -24.89 12.57
N ALA A 103 -7.14 -24.43 12.48
CA ALA A 103 -6.07 -24.78 13.43
C ALA A 103 -6.20 -24.02 14.77
N VAL A 104 -6.90 -22.88 14.78
CA VAL A 104 -7.08 -22.03 15.99
C VAL A 104 -8.57 -21.75 16.25
N PRO A 105 -9.38 -22.77 16.52
CA PRO A 105 -10.86 -22.65 16.56
C PRO A 105 -11.38 -21.69 17.63
N ASP A 106 -10.62 -21.44 18.68
CA ASP A 106 -10.98 -20.54 19.78
C ASP A 106 -10.59 -19.08 19.55
N THR A 107 -9.87 -18.79 18.44
CA THR A 107 -9.45 -17.44 18.11
C THR A 107 -10.33 -16.87 17.00
N PRO A 108 -11.02 -15.74 17.22
CA PRO A 108 -11.75 -15.05 16.14
C PRO A 108 -10.82 -14.59 15.01
N VAL A 109 -11.19 -14.95 13.79
CA VAL A 109 -10.47 -14.58 12.57
C VAL A 109 -11.36 -13.71 11.71
N LEU A 110 -10.97 -12.47 11.44
CA LEU A 110 -11.62 -11.64 10.43
C LEU A 110 -11.02 -11.97 9.05
N MET A 111 -11.85 -12.50 8.18
CA MET A 111 -11.49 -12.72 6.78
C MET A 111 -11.96 -11.53 5.95
N GLN A 112 -11.06 -10.63 5.60
CA GLN A 112 -11.32 -9.43 4.80
C GLN A 112 -11.00 -9.74 3.32
N ILE A 113 -11.94 -10.34 2.60
CA ILE A 113 -11.76 -10.62 1.16
C ILE A 113 -11.76 -9.31 0.39
N GLU A 114 -10.68 -9.06 -0.35
CA GLU A 114 -10.51 -7.85 -1.15
C GLU A 114 -10.31 -8.23 -2.63
N ASP A 115 -11.21 -7.74 -3.48
CA ASP A 115 -11.19 -8.06 -4.89
C ASP A 115 -10.21 -7.22 -5.72
N GLY A 116 -10.10 -7.56 -6.98
CA GLY A 116 -9.25 -6.87 -7.92
C GLY A 116 -9.72 -5.48 -8.35
N HIS A 117 -10.88 -5.00 -7.89
CA HIS A 117 -11.34 -3.62 -8.13
C HIS A 117 -11.04 -2.70 -6.94
N ALA A 118 -10.27 -3.16 -5.97
CA ALA A 118 -9.83 -2.35 -4.85
C ALA A 118 -8.87 -1.25 -5.31
N GLY A 119 -9.04 -0.04 -4.82
CA GLY A 119 -8.07 1.04 -4.97
C GLY A 119 -6.79 0.74 -4.15
N GLY A 120 -5.64 1.09 -4.68
CA GLY A 120 -4.36 0.67 -4.13
C GLY A 120 -3.98 -0.74 -4.56
N HIS A 121 -3.23 -1.47 -3.72
CA HIS A 121 -2.89 -2.87 -4.02
C HIS A 121 -4.14 -3.70 -4.17
N HIS A 122 -4.21 -4.49 -5.24
CA HIS A 122 -5.36 -5.30 -5.59
C HIS A 122 -4.96 -6.70 -6.03
N SER A 123 -5.92 -7.62 -6.02
CA SER A 123 -5.78 -8.94 -6.63
C SER A 123 -6.23 -8.91 -8.10
N TRP A 124 -6.31 -10.08 -8.72
CA TRP A 124 -6.83 -10.27 -10.08
C TRP A 124 -8.07 -11.16 -10.11
N GLU A 125 -8.74 -11.33 -8.96
CA GLU A 125 -9.96 -12.13 -8.87
C GLU A 125 -11.18 -11.26 -8.52
N ASP A 126 -12.31 -11.59 -9.11
CA ASP A 126 -13.59 -10.92 -8.86
C ASP A 126 -14.20 -11.38 -7.54
N LEU A 127 -14.77 -10.45 -6.78
CA LEU A 127 -15.30 -10.70 -5.43
C LEU A 127 -16.41 -11.75 -5.44
N ASP A 128 -17.38 -11.63 -6.36
CA ASP A 128 -18.50 -12.56 -6.40
C ASP A 128 -18.04 -13.96 -6.78
N THR A 129 -17.05 -14.07 -7.68
CA THR A 129 -16.43 -15.36 -8.08
C THR A 129 -15.73 -16.02 -6.89
N MET A 130 -14.95 -15.25 -6.11
CA MET A 130 -14.30 -15.76 -4.90
C MET A 130 -15.34 -16.24 -3.86
N LEU A 131 -16.38 -15.46 -3.65
CA LEU A 131 -17.45 -15.80 -2.72
C LEU A 131 -18.22 -17.05 -3.17
N LEU A 132 -18.62 -17.15 -4.43
CA LEU A 132 -19.30 -18.36 -4.95
C LEU A 132 -18.47 -19.63 -4.74
N ALA A 133 -17.15 -19.52 -4.85
CA ALA A 133 -16.26 -20.67 -4.69
C ALA A 133 -16.00 -21.06 -3.23
N THR A 134 -16.24 -20.16 -2.24
CA THR A 134 -15.73 -20.35 -0.87
C THR A 134 -16.77 -20.08 0.23
N TYR A 135 -17.90 -19.46 -0.06
CA TYR A 135 -18.88 -18.98 0.92
C TYR A 135 -19.30 -20.06 1.92
N ASP A 136 -19.70 -21.24 1.43
CA ASP A 136 -20.17 -22.34 2.28
C ASP A 136 -19.07 -22.84 3.22
N ALA A 137 -17.83 -22.90 2.71
CA ALA A 137 -16.67 -23.31 3.52
C ALA A 137 -16.33 -22.27 4.59
N VAL A 138 -16.49 -20.98 4.29
CA VAL A 138 -16.31 -19.88 5.25
C VAL A 138 -17.41 -19.97 6.32
N ARG A 139 -18.67 -20.13 5.92
CA ARG A 139 -19.81 -20.19 6.85
C ARG A 139 -19.87 -21.48 7.67
N ALA A 140 -19.14 -22.51 7.28
CA ALA A 140 -18.97 -23.71 8.10
C ALA A 140 -17.99 -23.51 9.29
N ARG A 141 -17.43 -22.31 9.47
CA ARG A 141 -16.50 -21.97 10.56
C ARG A 141 -17.11 -20.91 11.48
N ASP A 142 -17.38 -21.28 12.72
CA ASP A 142 -17.98 -20.38 13.71
C ASP A 142 -17.03 -19.26 14.17
N ASN A 143 -15.70 -19.44 14.01
CA ASN A 143 -14.71 -18.46 14.40
C ASN A 143 -14.29 -17.48 13.28
N ILE A 144 -15.00 -17.50 12.12
CA ILE A 144 -14.73 -16.56 11.03
C ILE A 144 -15.80 -15.46 10.97
N VAL A 145 -15.34 -14.22 10.95
CA VAL A 145 -16.14 -13.05 10.60
C VAL A 145 -15.78 -12.65 9.18
N LEU A 146 -16.75 -12.73 8.27
CA LEU A 146 -16.55 -12.47 6.84
C LEU A 146 -16.79 -11.00 6.52
N VAL A 147 -15.76 -10.32 6.10
CA VAL A 147 -15.79 -8.93 5.61
C VAL A 147 -15.36 -8.90 4.16
N VAL A 148 -16.01 -8.09 3.34
CA VAL A 148 -15.68 -7.97 1.91
C VAL A 148 -15.39 -6.52 1.53
N GLY A 149 -14.45 -6.34 0.59
CA GLY A 149 -14.03 -5.05 0.09
C GLY A 149 -13.69 -5.09 -1.40
N GLY A 150 -13.46 -3.92 -1.96
CA GLY A 150 -13.19 -3.75 -3.38
C GLY A 150 -14.31 -2.97 -4.07
N GLY A 151 -14.02 -1.69 -4.36
CA GLY A 151 -14.97 -0.82 -5.04
C GLY A 151 -16.34 -0.66 -4.36
N ILE A 152 -16.48 -0.96 -3.07
CA ILE A 152 -17.71 -0.76 -2.29
C ILE A 152 -17.70 0.69 -1.79
N GLY A 153 -18.30 1.59 -2.58
CA GLY A 153 -18.31 3.03 -2.30
C GLY A 153 -19.71 3.63 -2.14
N THR A 154 -20.79 2.83 -2.31
CA THR A 154 -22.17 3.32 -2.17
C THR A 154 -22.96 2.49 -1.18
N PRO A 155 -24.00 3.09 -0.52
CA PRO A 155 -24.88 2.37 0.39
C PRO A 155 -25.58 1.17 -0.27
N GLU A 156 -25.97 1.29 -1.53
CA GLU A 156 -26.66 0.23 -2.29
C GLU A 156 -25.75 -0.98 -2.49
N LYS A 157 -24.46 -0.72 -2.86
CA LYS A 157 -23.49 -1.79 -3.03
C LYS A 157 -23.16 -2.47 -1.69
N ALA A 158 -23.01 -1.70 -0.62
CA ALA A 158 -22.83 -2.22 0.72
C ALA A 158 -24.02 -3.08 1.18
N ALA A 159 -25.25 -2.56 1.04
CA ALA A 159 -26.46 -3.28 1.40
C ALA A 159 -26.63 -4.59 0.63
N ARG A 160 -26.23 -4.61 -0.64
CA ARG A 160 -26.28 -5.80 -1.50
C ARG A 160 -25.44 -6.96 -0.93
N TYR A 161 -24.26 -6.69 -0.40
CA TYR A 161 -23.41 -7.71 0.23
C TYR A 161 -23.90 -8.05 1.66
N LEU A 162 -24.23 -7.06 2.46
CA LEU A 162 -24.72 -7.27 3.83
C LEU A 162 -26.02 -8.08 3.90
N THR A 163 -26.90 -7.92 2.91
CA THR A 163 -28.13 -8.70 2.82
C THR A 163 -27.99 -10.03 2.09
N GLY A 164 -26.88 -10.26 1.42
CA GLY A 164 -26.66 -11.43 0.58
C GLY A 164 -27.29 -11.37 -0.81
N ALA A 165 -27.98 -10.28 -1.14
CA ALA A 165 -28.65 -10.12 -2.43
C ALA A 165 -27.73 -10.15 -3.66
N TRP A 166 -26.42 -10.03 -3.47
CA TRP A 166 -25.43 -10.18 -4.51
C TRP A 166 -25.49 -11.56 -5.19
N ALA A 167 -25.82 -12.61 -4.44
CA ALA A 167 -25.85 -14.00 -4.91
C ALA A 167 -27.00 -14.31 -5.86
N ARG A 168 -28.10 -13.55 -5.78
CA ARG A 168 -29.32 -13.78 -6.59
C ARG A 168 -29.09 -13.74 -8.10
N ARG A 169 -28.11 -12.96 -8.56
CA ARG A 169 -27.77 -12.90 -9.99
C ARG A 169 -27.15 -14.20 -10.54
N TYR A 170 -26.79 -15.09 -9.64
CA TYR A 170 -26.22 -16.40 -9.96
C TYR A 170 -27.21 -17.54 -9.65
N ASP A 171 -28.49 -17.22 -9.52
CA ASP A 171 -29.56 -18.18 -9.20
C ASP A 171 -29.30 -18.97 -7.90
N THR A 172 -28.61 -18.34 -6.93
CA THR A 172 -28.37 -18.89 -5.60
C THR A 172 -29.16 -18.18 -4.52
N ALA A 173 -29.27 -18.80 -3.34
CA ALA A 173 -29.88 -18.18 -2.17
C ALA A 173 -29.09 -16.96 -1.70
N ASP A 174 -29.73 -16.09 -0.93
CA ASP A 174 -29.06 -14.94 -0.31
C ASP A 174 -27.87 -15.40 0.53
N ALA A 175 -26.73 -14.76 0.32
CA ALA A 175 -25.47 -15.08 0.96
C ALA A 175 -24.90 -13.85 1.68
N PRO A 176 -25.43 -13.49 2.88
CA PRO A 176 -25.00 -12.29 3.59
C PRO A 176 -23.57 -12.40 4.11
N VAL A 177 -22.86 -11.27 4.08
CA VAL A 177 -21.57 -11.11 4.74
C VAL A 177 -21.74 -10.36 6.07
N ASP A 178 -20.77 -10.46 6.98
CA ASP A 178 -20.86 -9.84 8.31
C ASP A 178 -20.48 -8.36 8.29
N GLY A 179 -19.69 -7.94 7.30
CA GLY A 179 -19.25 -6.56 7.16
C GLY A 179 -18.77 -6.22 5.76
N VAL A 180 -18.65 -4.92 5.51
CA VAL A 180 -18.04 -4.38 4.29
C VAL A 180 -16.89 -3.45 4.63
N MET A 181 -15.86 -3.44 3.79
CA MET A 181 -14.72 -2.55 3.91
C MET A 181 -14.85 -1.43 2.89
N ILE A 182 -14.76 -0.19 3.38
CA ILE A 182 -14.86 1.03 2.58
C ILE A 182 -13.50 1.74 2.64
N GLY A 183 -12.80 1.81 1.51
CA GLY A 183 -11.49 2.46 1.40
C GLY A 183 -11.59 3.86 0.78
N THR A 184 -11.51 3.94 -0.54
CA THR A 184 -11.41 5.20 -1.30
C THR A 184 -12.57 6.16 -1.00
N ALA A 185 -13.79 5.67 -0.86
CA ALA A 185 -14.94 6.52 -0.54
C ALA A 185 -14.81 7.20 0.84
N ALA A 186 -14.19 6.55 1.82
CA ALA A 186 -13.92 7.16 3.11
C ALA A 186 -12.87 8.29 3.02
N MET A 187 -11.94 8.23 2.07
CA MET A 187 -10.95 9.29 1.85
C MET A 187 -11.56 10.59 1.30
N THR A 188 -12.73 10.51 0.67
CA THR A 188 -13.43 11.66 0.07
C THR A 188 -14.44 12.34 1.00
N CYS A 189 -14.69 11.79 2.19
CA CYS A 189 -15.61 12.42 3.14
C CYS A 189 -15.02 13.73 3.69
N LEU A 190 -15.89 14.62 4.15
CA LEU A 190 -15.47 15.95 4.63
C LEU A 190 -14.54 15.86 5.83
N GLU A 191 -14.75 14.90 6.70
CA GLU A 191 -13.99 14.67 7.95
C GLU A 191 -12.59 14.08 7.68
N ALA A 192 -12.36 13.46 6.51
CA ALA A 192 -11.07 12.91 6.18
C ALA A 192 -10.03 14.02 6.03
N LYS A 193 -8.82 13.79 6.55
CA LYS A 193 -7.68 14.71 6.42
C LYS A 193 -7.01 14.67 5.05
N THR A 194 -7.58 13.97 4.08
CA THR A 194 -7.15 13.98 2.69
C THR A 194 -7.22 15.42 2.16
N ASN A 195 -6.20 15.85 1.42
CA ASN A 195 -6.17 17.17 0.79
C ASN A 195 -7.39 17.35 -0.14
N ASP A 196 -8.01 18.53 -0.12
CA ASP A 196 -9.24 18.80 -0.85
C ASP A 196 -9.09 18.63 -2.37
N ASP A 197 -7.93 18.99 -2.94
CA ASP A 197 -7.63 18.76 -4.36
C ASP A 197 -7.61 17.26 -4.69
N VAL A 198 -7.10 16.43 -3.77
CA VAL A 198 -7.11 14.96 -3.92
C VAL A 198 -8.53 14.41 -3.79
N LYS A 199 -9.33 14.91 -2.84
CA LYS A 199 -10.74 14.53 -2.71
C LYS A 199 -11.50 14.84 -3.99
N GLN A 200 -11.32 16.06 -4.51
CA GLN A 200 -11.98 16.48 -5.75
C GLN A 200 -11.55 15.61 -6.93
N LEU A 201 -10.25 15.34 -7.05
CA LEU A 201 -9.73 14.45 -8.10
C LEU A 201 -10.32 13.04 -8.01
N LEU A 202 -10.46 12.49 -6.80
CA LEU A 202 -11.10 11.17 -6.58
C LEU A 202 -12.58 11.17 -6.98
N VAL A 203 -13.31 12.27 -6.70
CA VAL A 203 -14.72 12.41 -7.05
C VAL A 203 -14.90 12.57 -8.56
N ASP A 204 -14.03 13.33 -9.22
CA ASP A 204 -14.09 13.62 -10.66
C ASP A 204 -13.59 12.45 -11.53
N THR A 205 -12.86 11.50 -10.94
CA THR A 205 -12.34 10.33 -11.66
C THR A 205 -13.48 9.36 -11.98
N PRO A 206 -13.74 9.03 -13.26
CA PRO A 206 -14.87 8.16 -13.65
C PRO A 206 -14.77 6.76 -13.03
N GLY A 207 -13.54 6.26 -12.78
CA GLY A 207 -13.30 4.92 -12.30
C GLY A 207 -13.49 3.85 -13.39
N LEU A 208 -13.58 2.61 -12.94
CA LEU A 208 -13.65 1.44 -13.81
C LEU A 208 -15.04 0.81 -13.79
N THR A 209 -15.51 0.45 -14.97
CA THR A 209 -16.71 -0.38 -15.18
C THR A 209 -16.35 -1.46 -16.19
N ALA A 210 -17.19 -2.49 -16.31
CA ALA A 210 -16.98 -3.55 -17.30
C ALA A 210 -16.87 -3.04 -18.75
N ASP A 211 -17.49 -1.88 -19.04
CA ASP A 211 -17.52 -1.27 -20.36
C ASP A 211 -16.48 -0.14 -20.54
N THR A 212 -15.60 0.07 -19.55
CA THR A 212 -14.57 1.13 -19.66
C THR A 212 -13.63 0.84 -20.82
N PRO A 213 -13.47 1.74 -21.80
CA PRO A 213 -12.55 1.55 -22.91
C PRO A 213 -11.11 1.36 -22.43
N GLY A 214 -10.38 0.42 -23.04
CA GLY A 214 -9.01 0.08 -22.65
C GLY A 214 -8.90 -0.89 -21.49
N THR A 215 -10.02 -1.49 -21.07
CA THR A 215 -10.06 -2.56 -20.07
C THR A 215 -10.58 -3.86 -20.68
N GLU A 216 -10.29 -4.96 -20.03
CA GLU A 216 -10.91 -6.25 -20.30
C GLU A 216 -11.81 -6.61 -19.11
N GLY A 217 -13.15 -6.48 -19.31
CA GLY A 217 -14.12 -6.74 -18.25
C GLY A 217 -14.02 -5.81 -17.02
N GLY A 218 -13.49 -4.58 -17.21
CA GLY A 218 -13.28 -3.63 -16.11
C GLY A 218 -11.89 -3.70 -15.46
N TRP A 219 -10.98 -4.54 -16.00
CA TRP A 219 -9.61 -4.67 -15.50
C TRP A 219 -8.64 -3.85 -16.36
N ILE A 220 -7.72 -3.13 -15.71
CA ILE A 220 -6.60 -2.46 -16.38
C ILE A 220 -5.40 -3.42 -16.34
N ALA A 221 -4.80 -3.68 -17.50
CA ALA A 221 -3.55 -4.44 -17.56
C ALA A 221 -2.44 -3.71 -16.78
N SER A 222 -1.52 -4.47 -16.19
CA SER A 222 -0.37 -3.91 -15.48
C SER A 222 0.39 -2.93 -16.37
N GLY A 223 0.68 -1.74 -15.85
CA GLY A 223 1.34 -0.65 -16.58
C GLY A 223 0.43 0.17 -17.50
N ALA A 224 -0.86 -0.14 -17.63
CA ALA A 224 -1.81 0.58 -18.47
C ALA A 224 -2.66 1.59 -17.68
N SER A 225 -3.44 2.41 -18.42
CA SER A 225 -4.39 3.38 -17.86
C SER A 225 -5.72 3.31 -18.57
N ALA A 226 -6.80 3.42 -17.83
CA ALA A 226 -8.16 3.55 -18.33
C ALA A 226 -9.06 4.24 -17.30
N GLY A 227 -10.14 4.90 -17.72
CA GLY A 227 -11.12 5.52 -16.84
C GLY A 227 -10.56 6.55 -15.86
N GLY A 228 -9.42 7.15 -16.17
CA GLY A 228 -8.71 8.09 -15.29
C GLY A 228 -7.88 7.40 -14.19
N MET A 229 -7.70 6.09 -14.28
CA MET A 229 -6.91 5.28 -13.36
C MET A 229 -5.74 4.60 -14.07
N THR A 230 -4.77 4.19 -13.29
CA THR A 230 -3.56 3.47 -13.74
C THR A 230 -3.39 2.22 -12.89
N SER A 231 -2.95 1.13 -13.53
CA SER A 231 -2.39 -0.03 -12.84
C SER A 231 -0.87 0.04 -12.90
N GLY A 232 -0.24 0.30 -11.76
CA GLY A 232 1.20 0.39 -11.61
C GLY A 232 1.76 -0.74 -10.75
N LEU A 233 3.08 -0.84 -10.65
CA LEU A 233 3.75 -1.76 -9.75
C LEU A 233 4.31 -1.00 -8.54
N SER A 234 4.03 -1.49 -7.36
CA SER A 234 4.63 -0.99 -6.11
C SER A 234 6.08 -1.47 -5.95
N HIS A 235 6.77 -0.93 -4.94
CA HIS A 235 8.10 -1.42 -4.54
C HIS A 235 8.10 -2.91 -4.10
N LEU A 236 6.94 -3.45 -3.71
CA LEU A 236 6.75 -4.87 -3.42
C LEU A 236 6.50 -5.72 -4.68
N ARG A 237 6.56 -5.12 -5.86
CA ARG A 237 6.22 -5.74 -7.15
C ARG A 237 4.80 -6.32 -7.21
N ALA A 238 3.89 -5.70 -6.46
CA ALA A 238 2.46 -6.01 -6.50
C ALA A 238 1.74 -4.91 -7.28
N ASP A 239 0.75 -5.31 -8.08
CA ASP A 239 -0.08 -4.38 -8.82
C ASP A 239 -0.91 -3.51 -7.88
N LEU A 240 -1.05 -2.24 -8.26
CA LEU A 240 -1.89 -1.29 -7.53
C LEU A 240 -2.63 -0.36 -8.49
N TYR A 241 -3.87 -0.03 -8.14
CA TYR A 241 -4.62 1.02 -8.82
C TYR A 241 -4.43 2.36 -8.12
N GLU A 242 -4.09 3.34 -8.91
CA GLU A 242 -4.01 4.74 -8.51
C GLU A 242 -4.68 5.64 -9.55
N ILE A 243 -4.99 6.89 -9.17
CA ILE A 243 -5.46 7.86 -10.13
C ILE A 243 -4.33 8.18 -11.10
N ASP A 244 -4.66 8.30 -12.42
CA ASP A 244 -3.69 8.68 -13.46
C ASP A 244 -3.25 10.14 -13.27
N ASN A 245 -2.15 10.31 -12.58
CA ASN A 245 -1.54 11.60 -12.27
C ASN A 245 -0.12 11.71 -12.87
N SER A 246 0.54 12.84 -12.64
CA SER A 246 1.87 13.08 -13.18
C SER A 246 2.91 12.07 -12.68
N SER A 247 2.83 11.65 -11.40
CA SER A 247 3.72 10.62 -10.84
C SER A 247 3.51 9.26 -11.50
N ALA A 248 2.25 8.85 -11.66
CA ALA A 248 1.91 7.61 -12.34
C ALA A 248 2.41 7.60 -13.80
N ARG A 249 2.23 8.73 -14.52
CA ARG A 249 2.71 8.86 -15.90
C ARG A 249 4.23 8.81 -16.00
N ALA A 250 4.94 9.49 -15.12
CA ALA A 250 6.41 9.44 -15.08
C ALA A 250 6.92 8.03 -14.76
N SER A 251 6.32 7.36 -13.79
CA SER A 251 6.68 5.98 -13.43
C SER A 251 6.48 5.01 -14.60
N ARG A 252 5.38 5.12 -15.34
CA ARG A 252 5.15 4.32 -16.54
C ARG A 252 6.18 4.59 -17.63
N LEU A 253 6.47 5.88 -17.89
CA LEU A 253 7.48 6.25 -18.88
C LEU A 253 8.85 5.63 -18.53
N ILE A 254 9.25 5.71 -17.27
CA ILE A 254 10.52 5.10 -16.81
C ILE A 254 10.48 3.58 -16.97
N GLN A 255 9.39 2.93 -16.59
CA GLN A 255 9.24 1.47 -16.73
C GLN A 255 9.26 1.01 -18.20
N GLU A 256 8.60 1.75 -19.09
CA GLU A 256 8.59 1.49 -20.54
C GLU A 256 9.99 1.52 -21.13
N LEU A 257 10.82 2.45 -20.66
CA LEU A 257 12.17 2.69 -21.19
C LEU A 257 13.25 1.90 -20.45
N ALA A 258 12.94 1.35 -19.28
CA ALA A 258 13.92 0.66 -18.43
C ALA A 258 14.64 -0.47 -19.17
N GLY A 259 15.97 -0.47 -19.13
CA GLY A 259 16.80 -1.47 -19.79
C GLY A 259 17.03 -1.24 -21.29
N ASN A 260 16.50 -0.15 -21.85
CA ASN A 260 16.75 0.23 -23.24
C ASN A 260 17.44 1.60 -23.31
N GLU A 261 18.79 1.58 -23.29
CA GLU A 261 19.63 2.78 -23.25
C GLU A 261 19.39 3.71 -24.45
N GLU A 262 19.21 3.17 -25.65
CA GLU A 262 18.95 3.96 -26.84
C GLU A 262 17.60 4.69 -26.74
N ALA A 263 16.57 4.03 -26.28
CA ALA A 263 15.25 4.64 -26.07
C ALA A 263 15.27 5.67 -24.93
N MET A 264 16.02 5.41 -23.87
CA MET A 264 16.23 6.37 -22.77
C MET A 264 16.92 7.63 -23.27
N ALA A 265 18.01 7.49 -24.01
CA ALA A 265 18.73 8.62 -24.59
C ALA A 265 17.86 9.43 -25.57
N ALA A 266 17.09 8.75 -26.42
CA ALA A 266 16.19 9.39 -27.38
C ALA A 266 15.04 10.18 -26.73
N ARG A 267 14.57 9.77 -25.55
CA ARG A 267 13.45 10.39 -24.81
C ARG A 267 13.87 11.06 -23.50
N ARG A 268 15.18 11.39 -23.39
CA ARG A 268 15.77 11.98 -22.18
C ARG A 268 14.98 13.21 -21.70
N ASP A 269 14.76 14.17 -22.57
CA ASP A 269 14.07 15.43 -22.22
C ASP A 269 12.63 15.20 -21.76
N GLU A 270 11.95 14.23 -22.35
CA GLU A 270 10.62 13.83 -21.93
C GLU A 270 10.63 13.22 -20.52
N MET A 271 11.63 12.39 -20.20
CA MET A 271 11.77 11.80 -18.87
C MET A 271 12.08 12.87 -17.83
N ILE A 272 13.00 13.79 -18.11
CA ILE A 272 13.31 14.92 -17.21
C ILE A 272 12.06 15.77 -16.97
N ALA A 273 11.35 16.15 -18.01
CA ALA A 273 10.13 16.95 -17.89
C ALA A 273 8.99 16.21 -17.14
N ALA A 274 8.93 14.89 -17.28
CA ALA A 274 7.98 14.07 -16.53
C ALA A 274 8.35 14.00 -15.04
N LEU A 275 9.64 13.79 -14.73
CA LEU A 275 10.17 13.78 -13.37
C LEU A 275 10.00 15.13 -12.68
N ALA A 276 10.29 16.24 -13.36
CA ALA A 276 10.11 17.59 -12.83
C ALA A 276 8.66 17.87 -12.39
N LYS A 277 7.67 17.30 -13.11
CA LYS A 277 6.25 17.40 -12.71
C LYS A 277 5.89 16.56 -11.50
N THR A 278 6.66 15.52 -11.20
CA THR A 278 6.47 14.68 -10.01
C THR A 278 7.24 15.20 -8.82
N ALA A 279 8.36 15.87 -9.07
CA ALA A 279 9.13 16.56 -8.05
C ALA A 279 8.22 17.62 -7.44
N LYS A 280 7.64 17.30 -6.33
CA LYS A 280 6.90 18.24 -5.49
C LYS A 280 7.75 19.50 -5.27
N PRO A 281 7.23 20.57 -4.68
CA PRO A 281 7.95 21.87 -4.56
C PRO A 281 9.42 21.80 -4.11
N TYR A 282 9.81 20.72 -3.48
CA TYR A 282 11.19 20.48 -3.02
C TYR A 282 12.19 20.14 -4.14
N PHE A 283 11.69 19.73 -5.32
CA PHE A 283 12.48 19.34 -6.48
C PHE A 283 12.03 20.08 -7.75
N GLY A 284 11.52 21.30 -7.58
CA GLY A 284 11.06 22.12 -8.71
C GLY A 284 12.16 22.48 -9.70
N ASP A 285 13.42 22.39 -9.29
CA ASP A 285 14.64 22.63 -10.05
C ASP A 285 15.36 21.31 -10.45
N VAL A 286 14.67 20.17 -10.44
CA VAL A 286 15.27 18.86 -10.71
C VAL A 286 15.90 18.76 -12.11
N GLU A 287 15.42 19.55 -13.08
CA GLU A 287 15.97 19.61 -14.43
C GLU A 287 17.39 20.26 -14.45
N GLU A 288 17.70 21.05 -13.45
CA GLU A 288 18.97 21.76 -13.29
C GLU A 288 19.92 21.06 -12.31
N MET A 289 19.47 19.98 -11.68
CA MET A 289 20.24 19.25 -10.68
C MET A 289 21.06 18.14 -11.30
N THR A 290 22.29 17.99 -10.80
CA THR A 290 23.04 16.75 -11.00
C THR A 290 22.38 15.61 -10.21
N TYR A 291 22.65 14.37 -10.59
CA TYR A 291 22.16 13.20 -9.86
C TYR A 291 22.62 13.21 -8.39
N LEU A 292 23.87 13.62 -8.13
CA LEU A 292 24.41 13.77 -6.79
C LEU A 292 23.63 14.81 -5.96
N GLN A 293 23.36 15.97 -6.54
CA GLN A 293 22.55 17.01 -5.88
C GLN A 293 21.15 16.52 -5.57
N TRP A 294 20.52 15.79 -6.50
CA TRP A 294 19.22 15.19 -6.28
C TRP A 294 19.26 14.17 -5.12
N ALA A 295 20.23 13.26 -5.13
CA ALA A 295 20.38 12.24 -4.10
C ALA A 295 20.64 12.87 -2.71
N THR A 296 21.48 13.91 -2.66
CA THR A 296 21.75 14.66 -1.42
C THR A 296 20.51 15.36 -0.90
N ARG A 297 19.78 16.06 -1.77
CA ARG A 297 18.52 16.73 -1.38
C ARG A 297 17.45 15.73 -0.91
N PHE A 298 17.37 14.58 -1.57
CA PHE A 298 16.47 13.51 -1.12
C PHE A 298 16.86 13.03 0.30
N ALA A 299 18.16 12.82 0.55
CA ALA A 299 18.64 12.44 1.88
C ALA A 299 18.33 13.51 2.93
N ASP A 300 18.52 14.79 2.61
CA ASP A 300 18.16 15.91 3.49
C ASP A 300 16.69 15.88 3.92
N LEU A 301 15.79 15.52 3.02
CA LEU A 301 14.36 15.42 3.30
C LEU A 301 14.00 14.21 4.18
N CYS A 302 14.88 13.23 4.31
CA CYS A 302 14.64 12.00 5.05
C CYS A 302 15.04 12.08 6.52
N VAL A 303 15.86 13.06 6.92
CA VAL A 303 16.30 13.18 8.31
C VAL A 303 15.42 14.12 9.13
N ALA A 304 15.55 14.06 10.45
CA ALA A 304 14.79 14.89 11.36
C ALA A 304 14.93 16.40 11.05
N PRO A 305 13.89 17.22 11.33
CA PRO A 305 13.95 18.65 11.11
C PRO A 305 15.14 19.28 11.81
N HIS A 306 15.88 20.10 11.08
CA HIS A 306 16.97 20.90 11.58
C HIS A 306 16.90 22.31 10.96
N GLU A 307 17.74 23.22 11.43
CA GLU A 307 17.73 24.61 10.97
C GLU A 307 17.85 24.71 9.44
N GLY A 308 16.94 25.45 8.84
CA GLY A 308 16.85 25.61 7.38
C GLY A 308 15.99 24.57 6.64
N ARG A 309 15.44 23.60 7.32
CA ARG A 309 14.59 22.57 6.72
C ARG A 309 13.14 23.04 6.56
N PRO A 310 12.45 22.76 5.45
CA PRO A 310 11.05 23.09 5.26
C PRO A 310 10.15 22.46 6.33
N ALA A 311 9.13 23.18 6.78
CA ALA A 311 8.11 22.62 7.65
C ALA A 311 7.39 21.44 6.96
N GLY A 312 7.23 20.34 7.67
CA GLY A 312 6.59 19.13 7.15
C GLY A 312 7.50 18.18 6.36
N ALA A 313 8.80 18.48 6.28
CA ALA A 313 9.78 17.51 5.81
C ALA A 313 9.82 16.31 6.77
N GLY A 314 9.82 15.09 6.26
CA GLY A 314 9.81 13.88 7.06
C GLY A 314 11.09 13.71 7.90
N ASP A 315 11.02 12.94 8.94
CA ASP A 315 12.11 12.58 9.85
C ASP A 315 12.24 11.04 9.98
N TRP A 316 12.00 10.33 8.88
CA TRP A 316 11.99 8.87 8.84
C TRP A 316 13.39 8.24 8.76
N ALA A 317 14.45 9.05 8.71
CA ALA A 317 15.84 8.61 8.83
C ALA A 317 16.56 9.44 9.91
N ASP A 318 17.44 8.81 10.66
CA ASP A 318 18.26 9.48 11.67
C ASP A 318 19.54 10.13 11.09
N GLU A 319 20.15 11.04 11.83
CA GLU A 319 21.39 11.72 11.41
C GLU A 319 22.53 10.73 11.09
N SER A 320 22.63 9.64 11.84
CA SER A 320 23.68 8.65 11.61
C SER A 320 23.50 7.89 10.29
N TRP A 321 22.25 7.73 9.84
CA TRP A 321 21.96 7.23 8.49
C TRP A 321 22.36 8.25 7.44
N TYR A 322 22.04 9.52 7.66
CA TYR A 322 22.36 10.61 6.75
C TYR A 322 23.87 10.74 6.54
N ASP A 323 24.64 10.78 7.62
CA ASP A 323 26.10 10.85 7.56
C ASP A 323 26.70 9.67 6.78
N ARG A 324 26.23 8.44 7.03
CA ARG A 324 26.68 7.26 6.29
C ARG A 324 26.30 7.29 4.82
N PHE A 325 25.14 7.84 4.51
CA PHE A 325 24.68 7.97 3.12
C PHE A 325 25.52 9.00 2.37
N LEU A 326 25.79 10.16 2.95
CA LEU A 326 26.68 11.16 2.36
C LEU A 326 28.10 10.63 2.19
N ASP A 327 28.65 9.92 3.18
CA ASP A 327 29.98 9.29 3.06
C ASP A 327 29.99 8.26 1.92
N LEU A 328 28.91 7.52 1.72
CA LEU A 328 28.79 6.61 0.57
C LEU A 328 28.79 7.36 -0.76
N LEU A 329 28.02 8.43 -0.89
CA LEU A 329 27.98 9.26 -2.11
C LEU A 329 29.35 9.83 -2.42
N HIS A 330 30.03 10.41 -1.43
CA HIS A 330 31.39 10.94 -1.62
C HIS A 330 32.41 9.86 -2.02
N ARG A 331 32.27 8.64 -1.48
CA ARG A 331 33.16 7.53 -1.89
C ARG A 331 32.86 7.02 -3.29
N VAL A 332 31.61 7.05 -3.74
CA VAL A 332 31.24 6.74 -5.12
C VAL A 332 31.82 7.79 -6.06
N GLU A 333 31.59 9.07 -5.77
CA GLU A 333 32.14 10.20 -6.52
C GLU A 333 33.67 10.12 -6.65
N ALA A 334 34.39 9.86 -5.54
CA ALA A 334 35.83 9.73 -5.54
C ALA A 334 36.39 8.53 -6.34
N ARG A 335 35.53 7.54 -6.66
CA ARG A 335 35.91 6.38 -7.50
C ARG A 335 35.69 6.62 -8.99
N LEU A 336 34.86 7.58 -9.34
CA LEU A 336 34.67 7.97 -10.73
C LEU A 336 35.89 8.78 -11.15
N SER A 337 36.56 8.38 -12.22
CA SER A 337 37.66 9.09 -12.82
C SER A 337 37.16 9.91 -14.01
N GLU A 338 37.98 10.88 -14.46
CA GLU A 338 37.65 11.60 -15.70
C GLU A 338 37.46 10.67 -16.92
N ALA A 339 38.10 9.48 -16.90
CA ALA A 339 37.95 8.49 -17.95
C ALA A 339 36.58 7.79 -17.93
N ASP A 340 35.90 7.78 -16.78
CA ASP A 340 34.59 7.16 -16.62
C ASP A 340 33.46 8.14 -16.98
N HIS A 341 33.77 9.44 -17.03
CA HIS A 341 32.80 10.47 -17.41
C HIS A 341 32.30 10.22 -18.84
N GLY A 342 31.02 10.17 -19.03
CA GLY A 342 30.37 9.93 -20.32
C GLY A 342 30.38 8.46 -20.78
N THR A 343 30.89 7.52 -19.99
CA THR A 343 30.80 6.07 -20.27
C THR A 343 29.74 5.36 -19.46
N VAL A 344 29.21 6.01 -18.43
CA VAL A 344 28.14 5.47 -17.60
C VAL A 344 26.79 5.81 -18.25
N PRO A 345 25.97 4.83 -18.63
CA PRO A 345 24.62 5.09 -19.11
C PRO A 345 23.81 5.80 -18.02
N THR A 346 23.28 6.98 -18.34
CA THR A 346 22.52 7.78 -17.41
C THR A 346 21.39 8.51 -18.12
N LEU A 347 20.37 8.93 -17.39
CA LEU A 347 19.34 9.85 -17.86
C LEU A 347 19.92 11.22 -18.24
N PHE A 348 21.10 11.54 -17.73
CA PHE A 348 21.74 12.83 -17.85
C PHE A 348 22.82 12.79 -18.92
N ALA A 349 23.17 13.95 -19.47
CA ALA A 349 24.00 14.04 -20.66
C ALA A 349 25.48 13.82 -20.39
N ASP A 350 25.95 14.12 -19.20
CA ASP A 350 27.36 14.09 -18.85
C ASP A 350 27.57 13.71 -17.36
N TYR A 351 28.82 13.72 -16.95
CA TYR A 351 29.20 13.34 -15.58
C TYR A 351 28.63 14.28 -14.51
N ASP A 352 28.56 15.57 -14.78
CA ASP A 352 28.03 16.53 -13.82
C ASP A 352 26.53 16.31 -13.57
N ASP A 353 25.88 15.56 -14.47
CA ASP A 353 24.51 15.12 -14.33
C ASP A 353 24.37 13.79 -13.56
N VAL A 354 25.45 13.11 -13.24
CA VAL A 354 25.49 11.87 -12.48
C VAL A 354 25.90 12.16 -11.05
#